data_1eff8cf812e1966af3a0554dbfcfc1bb
#
_entry.id   1eff8cf812e1966af3a0554dbfcfc1bb
#
_cell.length_a   1.000
_cell.length_b   1.000
_cell.length_c   1.000
_cell.angle_alpha   90.00
_cell.angle_beta   90.00
_cell.angle_gamma   90.00
#
_symmetry.space_group_name_H-M   'P 1'
#
loop_
_entity.id
_entity.type
_entity.pdbx_description
1 polymer ?
#
loop_
_entity_poly.entity_id
_entity_poly.type
_entity_poly.pdbx_seq_one_letter_code
_entity_poly.pdbx_strand_id
1 'polypeptide(L)'
;MCIRDRKKSEGLCVVSFSWIFAIILASIPYLFFGISPVDALFEATSGITATGSTILTHFNYPNTVFFWRSFTQWLGGMGIIVLFIAILPQFAIAGRQMFFAEAPGPTEDKFTPRIKNTAAALWKVYAGLTIIEIAFLKINGMSGFEAVCNSLSSISGGGLSPNSQSMIGCSYPLLWITAFFMFFAGVSFNLQYKAWVKLNPLVLFRNEEFRTYFSAIFLIGILLSISLFFNMHYDLAGSITHSFFNVSTLVSSTGFCSVDYTKWDYTSKLLLFAIMLFGSCASSAGGGLKVMRWLLVFKIIKTEMTKILHPKAVCNIKTGSYSVPKEILDQTLMFVAFYFVILGVSAFLIAVLEQNTTIGLTGAVSAVGNIGPGFGAIGPLGSFAPLNALTKLILIFDMLIGRLELIPILVLFQKDFWVLKR
;
A
#
# COMPACT_ATOMS: atom_id res chain seq x y z
N MET A 1 34.11 -10.27 3.92
CA MET A 1 33.70 -8.93 4.38
C MET A 1 32.47 -9.11 5.28
N CYS A 2 32.61 -8.95 6.58
CA CYS A 2 31.54 -9.24 7.55
C CYS A 2 30.41 -8.21 7.45
N ILE A 3 29.18 -8.67 7.28
CA ILE A 3 27.94 -7.85 7.25
C ILE A 3 27.75 -7.02 8.54
N ARG A 4 28.55 -7.29 9.55
CA ARG A 4 28.43 -6.71 10.91
C ARG A 4 28.80 -5.22 10.99
N ASP A 5 29.55 -4.68 10.03
CA ASP A 5 30.11 -3.32 10.09
C ASP A 5 29.55 -2.33 9.08
N ARG A 6 28.48 -2.67 8.35
CA ARG A 6 27.84 -1.71 7.44
C ARG A 6 27.19 -0.59 8.24
N LYS A 7 27.62 0.63 7.98
CA LYS A 7 26.99 1.84 8.54
C LYS A 7 25.53 1.88 8.11
N LYS A 8 24.65 2.39 8.94
CA LYS A 8 23.22 2.54 8.65
C LYS A 8 22.97 3.24 7.31
N SER A 9 23.80 4.23 6.96
CA SER A 9 23.77 4.96 5.69
C SER A 9 23.97 4.07 4.47
N GLU A 10 24.89 3.10 4.52
CA GLU A 10 25.11 2.17 3.39
C GLU A 10 23.90 1.28 3.12
N GLY A 11 23.22 0.84 4.18
CA GLY A 11 21.99 0.06 4.03
C GLY A 11 20.87 0.84 3.32
N LEU A 12 20.70 2.12 3.63
CA LEU A 12 19.71 2.99 2.97
C LEU A 12 20.05 3.21 1.50
N CYS A 13 21.33 3.48 1.19
CA CYS A 13 21.80 3.57 -0.19
C CYS A 13 21.47 2.32 -1.00
N VAL A 14 21.85 1.15 -0.47
CA VAL A 14 21.63 -0.14 -1.16
C VAL A 14 20.17 -0.33 -1.48
N VAL A 15 19.28 -0.03 -0.53
CA VAL A 15 17.83 -0.15 -0.77
C VAL A 15 17.35 0.79 -1.85
N SER A 16 17.59 2.10 -1.68
CA SER A 16 17.07 3.10 -2.61
C SER A 16 17.57 2.87 -4.02
N PHE A 17 18.89 2.61 -4.19
CA PHE A 17 19.46 2.33 -5.51
C PHE A 17 19.01 0.99 -6.09
N SER A 18 18.79 -0.05 -5.27
CA SER A 18 18.27 -1.33 -5.75
C SER A 18 16.85 -1.18 -6.33
N TRP A 19 15.99 -0.38 -5.70
CA TRP A 19 14.65 -0.11 -6.21
C TRP A 19 14.69 0.70 -7.51
N ILE A 20 15.49 1.77 -7.58
CA ILE A 20 15.67 2.56 -8.80
C ILE A 20 16.18 1.66 -9.95
N PHE A 21 17.20 0.82 -9.68
CA PHE A 21 17.74 -0.09 -10.65
C PHE A 21 16.72 -1.13 -11.12
N ALA A 22 15.95 -1.71 -10.19
CA ALA A 22 14.87 -2.64 -10.52
C ALA A 22 13.80 -2.00 -11.41
N ILE A 23 13.42 -0.75 -11.15
CA ILE A 23 12.47 0.01 -11.98
C ILE A 23 13.02 0.23 -13.39
N ILE A 24 14.28 0.64 -13.52
CA ILE A 24 14.92 0.84 -14.83
C ILE A 24 14.95 -0.48 -15.62
N LEU A 25 15.35 -1.58 -15.00
CA LEU A 25 15.33 -2.90 -15.66
C LEU A 25 13.91 -3.34 -16.04
N ALA A 26 12.92 -3.12 -15.17
CA ALA A 26 11.54 -3.47 -15.42
C ALA A 26 10.90 -2.62 -16.52
N SER A 27 11.45 -1.44 -16.84
CA SER A 27 10.96 -0.58 -17.93
C SER A 27 11.39 -1.06 -19.33
N ILE A 28 12.49 -1.80 -19.42
CA ILE A 28 13.07 -2.21 -20.71
C ILE A 28 12.07 -2.99 -21.59
N PRO A 29 11.31 -3.98 -21.09
CA PRO A 29 10.35 -4.71 -21.93
C PRO A 29 9.31 -3.82 -22.58
N TYR A 30 8.86 -2.75 -21.92
CA TYR A 30 7.85 -1.84 -22.48
C TYR A 30 8.36 -1.05 -23.68
N LEU A 31 9.68 -0.75 -23.76
CA LEU A 31 10.28 -0.05 -24.89
C LEU A 31 10.18 -0.88 -26.18
N PHE A 32 10.27 -2.21 -26.11
CA PHE A 32 10.12 -3.09 -27.26
C PHE A 32 8.71 -3.09 -27.86
N PHE A 33 7.71 -2.64 -27.10
CA PHE A 33 6.33 -2.50 -27.56
C PHE A 33 6.01 -1.06 -28.02
N GLY A 34 7.02 -0.21 -28.21
CA GLY A 34 6.85 1.15 -28.73
C GLY A 34 6.31 2.17 -27.73
N ILE A 35 6.33 1.83 -26.42
CA ILE A 35 5.96 2.77 -25.35
C ILE A 35 7.10 3.77 -25.15
N SER A 36 6.77 5.07 -24.98
CA SER A 36 7.77 6.11 -24.80
C SER A 36 8.64 5.85 -23.54
N PRO A 37 9.90 6.32 -23.48
CA PRO A 37 10.76 6.07 -22.32
C PRO A 37 10.18 6.57 -20.99
N VAL A 38 9.51 7.74 -20.97
CA VAL A 38 8.87 8.28 -19.77
C VAL A 38 7.67 7.42 -19.35
N ASP A 39 6.87 6.99 -20.32
CA ASP A 39 5.71 6.12 -20.07
C ASP A 39 6.14 4.72 -19.65
N ALA A 40 7.19 4.16 -20.25
CA ALA A 40 7.75 2.88 -19.86
C ALA A 40 8.28 2.92 -18.41
N LEU A 41 8.95 4.01 -18.04
CA LEU A 41 9.43 4.21 -16.67
C LEU A 41 8.27 4.38 -15.68
N PHE A 42 7.20 5.10 -16.08
CA PHE A 42 5.99 5.27 -15.26
C PHE A 42 5.30 3.92 -15.01
N GLU A 43 5.06 3.14 -16.07
CA GLU A 43 4.40 1.82 -15.95
C GLU A 43 5.24 0.85 -15.12
N ALA A 44 6.56 0.83 -15.31
CA ALA A 44 7.49 0.01 -14.53
C ALA A 44 7.53 0.43 -13.06
N THR A 45 7.53 1.75 -12.78
CA THR A 45 7.48 2.26 -11.42
C THR A 45 6.19 1.85 -10.75
N SER A 46 5.05 2.06 -11.43
CA SER A 46 3.74 1.64 -10.93
C SER A 46 3.68 0.12 -10.69
N GLY A 47 4.33 -0.68 -11.56
CA GLY A 47 4.47 -2.11 -11.37
C GLY A 47 5.28 -2.45 -10.12
N ILE A 48 6.54 -2.05 -10.07
CA ILE A 48 7.47 -2.42 -8.96
C ILE A 48 7.02 -1.82 -7.62
N THR A 49 6.45 -0.62 -7.60
CA THR A 49 5.91 -0.05 -6.35
C THR A 49 4.54 -0.60 -5.97
N ALA A 50 3.96 -1.47 -6.82
CA ALA A 50 2.62 -2.01 -6.67
C ALA A 50 1.59 -0.88 -6.46
N THR A 51 1.67 0.18 -7.28
CA THR A 51 0.74 1.31 -7.22
C THR A 51 -0.52 1.06 -8.04
N GLY A 52 -0.40 0.55 -9.29
CA GLY A 52 -1.55 0.26 -10.13
C GLY A 52 -2.01 1.39 -11.07
N SER A 53 -1.33 2.53 -11.07
CA SER A 53 -1.53 3.57 -12.08
C SER A 53 -1.03 3.10 -13.44
N THR A 54 -1.76 3.37 -14.53
CA THR A 54 -1.37 2.90 -15.86
C THR A 54 -1.39 4.00 -16.91
N ILE A 55 -0.44 3.92 -17.84
CA ILE A 55 -0.42 4.75 -19.04
C ILE A 55 -1.08 4.04 -20.24
N LEU A 56 -1.49 2.81 -20.10
CA LEU A 56 -2.10 2.10 -21.22
C LEU A 56 -3.49 2.68 -21.52
N THR A 57 -3.70 3.04 -22.78
CA THR A 57 -4.98 3.55 -23.30
C THR A 57 -5.78 2.47 -24.05
N HIS A 58 -5.08 1.43 -24.48
CA HIS A 58 -5.67 0.25 -25.15
C HIS A 58 -5.01 -1.03 -24.61
N PHE A 59 -5.72 -2.14 -24.76
CA PHE A 59 -5.32 -3.44 -24.23
C PHE A 59 -5.02 -4.46 -25.36
N ASN A 60 -4.58 -3.95 -26.53
CA ASN A 60 -4.21 -4.78 -27.69
C ASN A 60 -2.73 -5.22 -27.65
N TYR A 61 -2.22 -5.47 -26.45
CA TYR A 61 -0.86 -6.00 -26.26
C TYR A 61 -0.88 -7.52 -26.06
N PRO A 62 0.24 -8.21 -26.36
CA PRO A 62 0.37 -9.64 -26.06
C PRO A 62 0.19 -9.92 -24.54
N ASN A 63 -0.27 -11.12 -24.23
CA ASN A 63 -0.45 -11.57 -22.84
C ASN A 63 0.84 -11.48 -22.00
N THR A 64 2.00 -11.54 -22.64
CA THR A 64 3.31 -11.36 -21.99
C THR A 64 3.45 -10.00 -21.32
N VAL A 65 2.90 -8.91 -21.89
CA VAL A 65 2.92 -7.57 -21.30
C VAL A 65 2.06 -7.55 -20.03
N PHE A 66 0.86 -8.10 -20.09
CA PHE A 66 -0.05 -8.15 -18.93
C PHE A 66 0.49 -9.05 -17.82
N PHE A 67 1.10 -10.18 -18.17
CA PHE A 67 1.79 -11.02 -17.18
C PHE A 67 2.97 -10.28 -16.55
N TRP A 68 3.80 -9.58 -17.35
CA TRP A 68 4.92 -8.79 -16.84
C TRP A 68 4.48 -7.72 -15.85
N ARG A 69 3.40 -6.99 -16.15
CA ARG A 69 2.78 -5.99 -15.26
C ARG A 69 2.41 -6.59 -13.90
N SER A 70 1.64 -7.67 -13.92
CA SER A 70 1.19 -8.35 -12.69
C SER A 70 2.35 -9.01 -11.93
N PHE A 71 3.33 -9.56 -12.64
CA PHE A 71 4.50 -10.18 -12.05
C PHE A 71 5.44 -9.17 -11.38
N THR A 72 5.66 -8.00 -12.01
CA THR A 72 6.44 -6.91 -11.40
C THR A 72 5.77 -6.39 -10.13
N GLN A 73 4.43 -6.30 -10.09
CA GLN A 73 3.69 -5.96 -8.87
C GLN A 73 3.91 -7.01 -7.78
N TRP A 74 3.81 -8.28 -8.14
CA TRP A 74 4.00 -9.38 -7.19
C TRP A 74 5.42 -9.37 -6.60
N LEU A 75 6.44 -9.14 -7.42
CA LEU A 75 7.82 -8.97 -6.96
C LEU A 75 7.98 -7.73 -6.06
N GLY A 76 7.36 -6.62 -6.41
CA GLY A 76 7.39 -5.38 -5.63
C GLY A 76 6.68 -5.50 -4.28
N GLY A 77 5.54 -6.19 -4.21
CA GLY A 77 4.86 -6.51 -2.97
C GLY A 77 5.73 -7.35 -2.04
N MET A 78 6.44 -8.32 -2.60
CA MET A 78 7.41 -9.14 -1.88
C MET A 78 8.65 -8.35 -1.45
N GLY A 79 9.17 -7.47 -2.31
CA GLY A 79 10.34 -6.65 -2.03
C GLY A 79 10.16 -5.79 -0.77
N ILE A 80 8.97 -5.21 -0.57
CA ILE A 80 8.69 -4.41 0.61
C ILE A 80 8.65 -5.26 1.90
N ILE A 81 8.14 -6.48 1.84
CA ILE A 81 8.11 -7.40 2.98
C ILE A 81 9.54 -7.75 3.43
N VAL A 82 10.43 -8.02 2.46
CA VAL A 82 11.86 -8.26 2.74
C VAL A 82 12.53 -7.01 3.30
N LEU A 83 12.20 -5.83 2.80
CA LEU A 83 12.68 -4.55 3.30
C LEU A 83 12.32 -4.35 4.79
N PHE A 84 11.06 -4.59 5.16
CA PHE A 84 10.60 -4.50 6.54
C PHE A 84 11.38 -5.42 7.49
N ILE A 85 11.75 -6.60 7.04
CA ILE A 85 12.45 -7.58 7.87
C ILE A 85 13.95 -7.32 7.95
N ALA A 86 14.58 -6.96 6.82
CA ALA A 86 16.03 -6.91 6.73
C ALA A 86 16.63 -5.57 7.15
N ILE A 87 15.95 -4.47 6.90
CA ILE A 87 16.55 -3.14 6.95
C ILE A 87 15.87 -2.23 7.96
N LEU A 88 14.55 -2.13 7.98
CA LEU A 88 13.83 -1.27 8.93
C LEU A 88 14.11 -1.57 10.40
N PRO A 89 14.37 -2.81 10.83
CA PRO A 89 14.80 -3.07 12.21
C PRO A 89 16.06 -2.33 12.65
N GLN A 90 16.93 -1.95 11.71
CA GLN A 90 18.17 -1.25 12.02
C GLN A 90 17.98 0.25 12.28
N PHE A 91 16.82 0.82 11.90
CA PHE A 91 16.57 2.27 11.93
C PHE A 91 15.72 2.78 13.08
N ALA A 92 15.35 1.97 14.06
CA ALA A 92 14.52 2.40 15.21
C ALA A 92 13.24 3.17 14.83
N ILE A 93 12.79 3.06 13.57
CA ILE A 93 11.54 3.66 13.09
C ILE A 93 10.39 2.95 13.81
N ALA A 94 9.29 3.64 14.07
CA ALA A 94 8.14 3.24 14.89
C ALA A 94 7.66 1.77 14.81
N GLY A 95 8.04 1.05 13.76
CA GLY A 95 7.73 -0.38 13.60
C GLY A 95 8.68 -1.36 14.30
N ARG A 96 9.92 -0.98 14.66
CA ARG A 96 10.91 -1.95 15.17
C ARG A 96 10.51 -2.59 16.50
N GLN A 97 10.20 -1.77 17.50
CA GLN A 97 9.89 -2.29 18.83
C GLN A 97 8.52 -2.96 18.86
N MET A 98 7.58 -2.50 18.03
CA MET A 98 6.27 -3.15 17.88
C MET A 98 6.39 -4.47 17.12
N PHE A 99 7.25 -4.55 16.10
CA PHE A 99 7.53 -5.79 15.38
C PHE A 99 8.19 -6.86 16.29
N PHE A 100 9.13 -6.46 17.16
CA PHE A 100 9.80 -7.37 18.08
C PHE A 100 8.97 -7.70 19.34
N ALA A 101 8.10 -6.79 19.79
CA ALA A 101 7.15 -7.09 20.88
C ALA A 101 6.13 -8.15 20.47
N GLU A 102 5.86 -8.27 19.17
CA GLU A 102 4.98 -9.30 18.62
C GLU A 102 5.71 -10.58 18.18
N ALA A 103 7.05 -10.56 18.05
CA ALA A 103 7.83 -11.74 17.71
C ALA A 103 8.10 -12.59 18.98
N PRO A 104 7.68 -13.86 19.05
CA PRO A 104 7.96 -14.71 20.19
C PRO A 104 9.42 -15.18 20.21
N GLY A 105 10.17 -14.81 21.27
CA GLY A 105 11.50 -15.36 21.53
C GLY A 105 12.38 -14.46 22.41
N PRO A 106 13.29 -15.04 23.22
CA PRO A 106 14.14 -14.28 24.12
C PRO A 106 15.17 -13.43 23.38
N THR A 107 15.47 -12.29 23.99
CA THR A 107 16.37 -11.24 23.56
C THR A 107 17.82 -11.73 23.34
N GLU A 108 18.48 -11.10 22.38
CA GLU A 108 19.91 -10.78 22.33
C GLU A 108 20.92 -11.68 21.61
N ASP A 109 20.64 -12.83 20.99
CA ASP A 109 21.73 -13.45 20.21
C ASP A 109 21.31 -14.07 18.87
N LYS A 110 22.01 -13.69 17.78
CA LYS A 110 21.99 -14.20 16.40
C LYS A 110 20.90 -13.68 15.48
N PHE A 111 21.08 -12.44 14.99
CA PHE A 111 20.16 -11.76 14.04
C PHE A 111 20.00 -12.47 12.68
N THR A 112 21.03 -13.11 12.14
CA THR A 112 21.05 -13.62 10.77
C THR A 112 20.17 -14.85 10.50
N PRO A 113 20.17 -15.93 11.33
CA PRO A 113 19.32 -17.09 11.08
C PRO A 113 17.82 -16.79 11.28
N ARG A 114 17.48 -15.88 12.21
CA ARG A 114 16.09 -15.49 12.50
C ARG A 114 15.48 -14.64 11.37
N ILE A 115 16.24 -13.70 10.81
CA ILE A 115 15.79 -12.86 9.68
C ILE A 115 15.45 -13.75 8.48
N LYS A 116 16.33 -14.69 8.12
CA LYS A 116 16.11 -15.64 7.03
C LYS A 116 14.85 -16.50 7.25
N ASN A 117 14.67 -17.03 8.46
CA ASN A 117 13.52 -17.87 8.78
C ASN A 117 12.21 -17.09 8.79
N THR A 118 12.22 -15.85 9.31
CA THR A 118 11.06 -14.96 9.29
C THR A 118 10.71 -14.57 7.86
N ALA A 119 11.68 -14.18 7.05
CA ALA A 119 11.47 -13.88 5.63
C ALA A 119 10.86 -15.09 4.91
N ALA A 120 11.44 -16.28 5.08
CA ALA A 120 10.91 -17.52 4.47
C ALA A 120 9.47 -17.85 4.92
N ALA A 121 9.13 -17.59 6.18
CA ALA A 121 7.78 -17.79 6.70
C ALA A 121 6.78 -16.84 6.03
N LEU A 122 7.12 -15.55 5.91
CA LEU A 122 6.25 -14.58 5.24
C LEU A 122 6.13 -14.84 3.74
N TRP A 123 7.20 -15.30 3.08
CA TRP A 123 7.17 -15.78 1.71
C TRP A 123 6.15 -16.90 1.51
N LYS A 124 6.13 -17.89 2.42
CA LYS A 124 5.16 -19.01 2.35
C LYS A 124 3.73 -18.53 2.48
N VAL A 125 3.45 -17.57 3.38
CA VAL A 125 2.10 -16.99 3.53
C VAL A 125 1.70 -16.24 2.25
N TYR A 126 2.57 -15.39 1.73
CA TYR A 126 2.33 -14.60 0.54
C TYR A 126 2.07 -15.48 -0.71
N ALA A 127 2.96 -16.42 -1.00
CA ALA A 127 2.79 -17.35 -2.10
C ALA A 127 1.58 -18.28 -1.91
N GLY A 128 1.34 -18.75 -0.67
CA GLY A 128 0.19 -19.56 -0.32
C GLY A 128 -1.13 -18.84 -0.59
N LEU A 129 -1.27 -17.59 -0.15
CA LEU A 129 -2.45 -16.76 -0.43
C LEU A 129 -2.65 -16.58 -1.95
N THR A 130 -1.58 -16.29 -2.70
CA THR A 130 -1.65 -16.15 -4.16
C THR A 130 -2.17 -17.43 -4.82
N ILE A 131 -1.64 -18.60 -4.47
CA ILE A 131 -2.05 -19.88 -5.05
C ILE A 131 -3.52 -20.19 -4.71
N ILE A 132 -3.92 -19.93 -3.47
CA ILE A 132 -5.30 -20.15 -3.02
C ILE A 132 -6.25 -19.25 -3.78
N GLU A 133 -5.93 -17.96 -3.95
CA GLU A 133 -6.76 -17.02 -4.71
C GLU A 133 -6.89 -17.43 -6.19
N ILE A 134 -5.78 -17.83 -6.85
CA ILE A 134 -5.83 -18.36 -8.22
C ILE A 134 -6.83 -19.51 -8.34
N ALA A 135 -6.78 -20.46 -7.39
CA ALA A 135 -7.68 -21.59 -7.39
C ALA A 135 -9.15 -21.17 -7.23
N PHE A 136 -9.45 -20.28 -6.28
CA PHE A 136 -10.81 -19.79 -6.05
C PHE A 136 -11.35 -18.99 -7.23
N LEU A 137 -10.56 -18.09 -7.84
CA LEU A 137 -10.97 -17.33 -9.01
C LEU A 137 -11.24 -18.25 -10.21
N LYS A 138 -10.39 -19.25 -10.45
CA LYS A 138 -10.55 -20.19 -11.54
C LYS A 138 -11.80 -21.06 -11.36
N ILE A 139 -12.05 -21.59 -10.14
CA ILE A 139 -13.24 -22.41 -9.84
C ILE A 139 -14.52 -21.61 -10.08
N ASN A 140 -14.50 -20.30 -9.81
CA ASN A 140 -15.67 -19.42 -10.00
C ASN A 140 -15.79 -18.85 -11.43
N GLY A 141 -15.07 -19.43 -12.42
CA GLY A 141 -15.28 -19.17 -13.84
C GLY A 141 -14.37 -18.13 -14.48
N MET A 142 -13.37 -17.59 -13.75
CA MET A 142 -12.36 -16.70 -14.35
C MET A 142 -11.41 -17.52 -15.23
N SER A 143 -10.97 -16.95 -16.37
CA SER A 143 -9.96 -17.61 -17.21
C SER A 143 -8.66 -17.85 -16.44
N GLY A 144 -7.93 -18.92 -16.76
CA GLY A 144 -6.70 -19.25 -16.03
C GLY A 144 -5.64 -18.14 -16.08
N PHE A 145 -5.52 -17.46 -17.22
CA PHE A 145 -4.60 -16.34 -17.36
C PHE A 145 -5.00 -15.14 -16.51
N GLU A 146 -6.27 -14.74 -16.55
CA GLU A 146 -6.79 -13.65 -15.73
C GLU A 146 -6.72 -13.96 -14.24
N ALA A 147 -7.04 -15.20 -13.85
CA ALA A 147 -6.94 -15.63 -12.44
C ALA A 147 -5.51 -15.49 -11.90
N VAL A 148 -4.50 -15.88 -12.70
CA VAL A 148 -3.09 -15.72 -12.33
C VAL A 148 -2.73 -14.23 -12.23
N CYS A 149 -2.99 -13.43 -13.26
CA CYS A 149 -2.64 -12.02 -13.29
C CYS A 149 -3.33 -11.22 -12.17
N ASN A 150 -4.64 -11.43 -11.99
CA ASN A 150 -5.39 -10.71 -10.95
C ASN A 150 -4.97 -11.12 -9.54
N SER A 151 -4.65 -12.41 -9.29
CA SER A 151 -4.16 -12.84 -7.97
C SER A 151 -2.75 -12.32 -7.66
N LEU A 152 -1.86 -12.26 -8.66
CA LEU A 152 -0.55 -11.64 -8.48
C LEU A 152 -0.69 -10.16 -8.11
N SER A 153 -1.63 -9.46 -8.72
CA SER A 153 -1.89 -8.04 -8.49
C SER A 153 -2.64 -7.77 -7.19
N SER A 154 -3.64 -8.58 -6.82
CA SER A 154 -4.45 -8.37 -5.60
C SER A 154 -3.63 -8.59 -4.33
N ILE A 155 -2.85 -9.70 -4.26
CA ILE A 155 -2.04 -10.01 -3.06
C ILE A 155 -0.87 -9.05 -2.90
N SER A 156 -0.34 -8.49 -3.99
CA SER A 156 0.70 -7.46 -3.91
C SER A 156 0.18 -6.07 -3.55
N GLY A 157 -1.15 -5.88 -3.59
CA GLY A 157 -1.77 -4.56 -3.44
C GLY A 157 -1.51 -3.65 -4.63
N GLY A 158 -1.47 -4.20 -5.86
CA GLY A 158 -1.05 -3.45 -7.05
C GLY A 158 -2.12 -3.12 -8.07
N GLY A 159 -3.17 -3.97 -8.25
CA GLY A 159 -4.40 -3.67 -8.99
C GLY A 159 -4.33 -3.56 -10.51
N LEU A 160 -3.21 -3.94 -11.14
CA LEU A 160 -3.16 -4.00 -12.60
C LEU A 160 -3.85 -5.29 -13.09
N SER A 161 -4.97 -5.13 -13.81
CA SER A 161 -5.68 -6.22 -14.45
C SER A 161 -5.27 -6.39 -15.93
N PRO A 162 -5.32 -7.60 -16.49
CA PRO A 162 -5.22 -7.80 -17.93
C PRO A 162 -6.48 -7.31 -18.68
N ASN A 163 -7.59 -7.09 -17.97
CA ASN A 163 -8.82 -6.56 -18.53
C ASN A 163 -8.87 -5.03 -18.41
N SER A 164 -9.19 -4.32 -19.49
CA SER A 164 -9.36 -2.86 -19.53
C SER A 164 -10.45 -2.36 -18.57
N GLN A 165 -11.44 -3.20 -18.30
CA GLN A 165 -12.55 -2.90 -17.38
C GLN A 165 -12.24 -3.30 -15.94
N SER A 166 -11.00 -3.69 -15.61
CA SER A 166 -10.64 -4.20 -14.30
C SER A 166 -11.56 -5.38 -13.87
N MET A 167 -12.31 -5.26 -12.79
CA MET A 167 -13.26 -6.27 -12.31
C MET A 167 -14.72 -5.92 -12.62
N ILE A 168 -14.98 -4.92 -13.47
CA ILE A 168 -16.34 -4.54 -13.86
C ILE A 168 -16.96 -5.66 -14.70
N GLY A 169 -18.20 -6.01 -14.39
CA GLY A 169 -18.91 -7.10 -15.06
C GLY A 169 -18.62 -8.49 -14.52
N CYS A 170 -17.70 -8.63 -13.56
CA CYS A 170 -17.51 -9.89 -12.84
C CYS A 170 -18.71 -10.23 -11.96
N SER A 171 -18.98 -11.52 -11.78
CA SER A 171 -20.03 -12.00 -10.89
C SER A 171 -19.76 -11.61 -9.44
N TYR A 172 -20.79 -11.44 -8.61
CA TYR A 172 -20.65 -11.11 -7.20
C TYR A 172 -19.74 -12.07 -6.42
N PRO A 173 -19.78 -13.40 -6.62
CA PRO A 173 -18.82 -14.30 -5.99
C PRO A 173 -17.36 -13.96 -6.31
N LEU A 174 -17.03 -13.64 -7.56
CA LEU A 174 -15.67 -13.24 -7.95
C LEU A 174 -15.25 -11.93 -7.25
N LEU A 175 -16.15 -10.95 -7.17
CA LEU A 175 -15.89 -9.69 -6.47
C LEU A 175 -15.65 -9.93 -4.98
N TRP A 176 -16.45 -10.76 -4.31
CA TRP A 176 -16.27 -11.05 -2.89
C TRP A 176 -14.98 -11.85 -2.61
N ILE A 177 -14.62 -12.81 -3.47
CA ILE A 177 -13.36 -13.54 -3.37
C ILE A 177 -12.20 -12.55 -3.47
N THR A 178 -12.16 -11.72 -4.51
CA THR A 178 -11.09 -10.73 -4.68
C THR A 178 -11.05 -9.74 -3.51
N ALA A 179 -12.20 -9.23 -3.06
CA ALA A 179 -12.28 -8.32 -1.89
C ALA A 179 -11.73 -8.97 -0.62
N PHE A 180 -12.01 -10.25 -0.40
CA PHE A 180 -11.47 -11.02 0.72
C PHE A 180 -9.95 -11.11 0.67
N PHE A 181 -9.38 -11.45 -0.47
CA PHE A 181 -7.92 -11.55 -0.60
C PHE A 181 -7.24 -10.17 -0.53
N MET A 182 -7.81 -9.13 -1.12
CA MET A 182 -7.33 -7.74 -0.95
C MET A 182 -7.35 -7.31 0.52
N PHE A 183 -8.42 -7.63 1.25
CA PHE A 183 -8.49 -7.37 2.69
C PHE A 183 -7.33 -8.03 3.43
N PHE A 184 -7.03 -9.30 3.16
CA PHE A 184 -5.91 -10.01 3.80
C PHE A 184 -4.55 -9.52 3.31
N ALA A 185 -4.40 -9.08 2.06
CA ALA A 185 -3.18 -8.44 1.58
C ALA A 185 -2.83 -7.16 2.38
N GLY A 186 -3.86 -6.44 2.86
CA GLY A 186 -3.72 -5.27 3.74
C GLY A 186 -3.50 -5.60 5.22
N VAL A 187 -3.64 -6.86 5.65
CA VAL A 187 -3.36 -7.30 7.03
C VAL A 187 -1.87 -7.66 7.18
N SER A 188 -1.30 -7.40 8.35
CA SER A 188 0.09 -7.78 8.66
C SER A 188 0.35 -9.27 8.41
N PHE A 189 1.30 -9.60 7.51
CA PHE A 189 1.66 -11.00 7.22
C PHE A 189 2.25 -11.73 8.42
N ASN A 190 2.91 -11.01 9.33
CA ASN A 190 3.40 -11.58 10.58
C ASN A 190 2.24 -12.04 11.48
N LEU A 191 1.19 -11.24 11.55
CA LEU A 191 -0.01 -11.58 12.32
C LEU A 191 -0.77 -12.76 11.69
N GLN A 192 -0.86 -12.80 10.35
CA GLN A 192 -1.43 -13.92 9.62
C GLN A 192 -0.64 -15.21 9.84
N TYR A 193 0.70 -15.15 9.76
CA TYR A 193 1.55 -16.32 10.05
C TYR A 193 1.32 -16.84 11.45
N LYS A 194 1.22 -15.97 12.46
CA LYS A 194 0.89 -16.38 13.84
C LYS A 194 -0.48 -17.04 13.94
N ALA A 195 -1.49 -16.51 13.24
CA ALA A 195 -2.82 -17.10 13.22
C ALA A 195 -2.83 -18.50 12.57
N TRP A 196 -2.06 -18.68 11.48
CA TRP A 196 -1.92 -19.97 10.80
C TRP A 196 -1.19 -21.02 11.65
N VAL A 197 -0.05 -20.64 12.25
CA VAL A 197 0.72 -21.57 13.10
C VAL A 197 -0.06 -22.00 14.33
N LYS A 198 -0.84 -21.09 14.92
CA LYS A 198 -1.68 -21.41 16.09
C LYS A 198 -3.04 -21.99 15.74
N LEU A 199 -3.40 -22.08 14.45
CA LEU A 199 -4.72 -22.48 13.96
C LEU A 199 -5.87 -21.73 14.68
N ASN A 200 -5.61 -20.48 15.06
CA ASN A 200 -6.56 -19.69 15.85
C ASN A 200 -6.75 -18.29 15.23
N PRO A 201 -7.83 -18.05 14.49
CA PRO A 201 -8.12 -16.77 13.88
C PRO A 201 -8.42 -15.65 14.90
N LEU A 202 -8.79 -15.98 16.15
CA LEU A 202 -9.05 -15.00 17.19
C LEU A 202 -7.80 -14.19 17.57
N VAL A 203 -6.61 -14.69 17.23
CA VAL A 203 -5.34 -13.95 17.41
C VAL A 203 -5.36 -12.63 16.62
N LEU A 204 -6.03 -12.58 15.46
CA LEU A 204 -6.19 -11.37 14.65
C LEU A 204 -6.94 -10.29 15.45
N PHE A 205 -8.06 -10.65 16.07
CA PHE A 205 -8.91 -9.71 16.81
C PHE A 205 -8.32 -9.26 18.16
N ARG A 206 -7.28 -9.92 18.65
CA ARG A 206 -6.53 -9.45 19.84
C ARG A 206 -5.58 -8.31 19.50
N ASN A 207 -5.20 -8.15 18.23
CA ASN A 207 -4.32 -7.08 17.78
C ASN A 207 -5.13 -5.78 17.60
N GLU A 208 -4.65 -4.68 18.18
CA GLU A 208 -5.32 -3.39 18.17
C GLU A 208 -5.31 -2.76 16.76
N GLU A 209 -4.21 -2.91 16.02
CA GLU A 209 -4.10 -2.42 14.65
C GLU A 209 -5.10 -3.12 13.72
N PHE A 210 -5.20 -4.46 13.82
CA PHE A 210 -6.17 -5.22 13.04
C PHE A 210 -7.60 -4.81 13.33
N ARG A 211 -7.95 -4.60 14.61
CA ARG A 211 -9.30 -4.13 14.97
C ARG A 211 -9.60 -2.76 14.38
N THR A 212 -8.63 -1.84 14.42
CA THR A 212 -8.80 -0.51 13.82
C THR A 212 -8.97 -0.59 12.30
N TYR A 213 -8.14 -1.39 11.63
CA TYR A 213 -8.23 -1.66 10.20
C TYR A 213 -9.59 -2.24 9.81
N PHE A 214 -10.01 -3.30 10.48
CA PHE A 214 -11.30 -3.94 10.27
C PHE A 214 -12.47 -2.98 10.51
N SER A 215 -12.43 -2.23 11.62
CA SER A 215 -13.49 -1.28 11.97
C SER A 215 -13.60 -0.13 10.95
N ALA A 216 -12.48 0.37 10.43
CA ALA A 216 -12.47 1.41 9.41
C ALA A 216 -13.13 0.93 8.10
N ILE A 217 -12.76 -0.27 7.61
CA ILE A 217 -13.37 -0.86 6.42
C ILE A 217 -14.86 -1.10 6.62
N PHE A 218 -15.24 -1.64 7.78
CA PHE A 218 -16.64 -1.97 8.06
C PHE A 218 -17.50 -0.72 8.19
N LEU A 219 -17.01 0.31 8.91
CA LEU A 219 -17.73 1.58 9.09
C LEU A 219 -17.94 2.30 7.76
N ILE A 220 -16.86 2.52 7.01
CA ILE A 220 -16.95 3.22 5.72
C ILE A 220 -17.72 2.39 4.69
N GLY A 221 -17.54 1.05 4.70
CA GLY A 221 -18.31 0.15 3.85
C GLY A 221 -19.81 0.26 4.08
N ILE A 222 -20.28 0.32 5.33
CA ILE A 222 -21.68 0.53 5.66
C ILE A 222 -22.16 1.92 5.22
N LEU A 223 -21.41 2.99 5.56
CA LEU A 223 -21.80 4.35 5.18
C LEU A 223 -21.90 4.50 3.67
N LEU A 224 -20.95 3.92 2.94
CA LEU A 224 -20.97 3.92 1.48
C LEU A 224 -22.14 3.08 0.92
N SER A 225 -22.45 1.90 1.52
CA SER A 225 -23.58 1.09 1.12
C SER A 225 -24.91 1.85 1.27
N ILE A 226 -25.06 2.57 2.37
CA ILE A 226 -26.22 3.43 2.62
C ILE A 226 -26.32 4.53 1.55
N SER A 227 -25.18 5.20 1.25
CA SER A 227 -25.16 6.25 0.23
C SER A 227 -25.52 5.71 -1.16
N LEU A 228 -24.98 4.54 -1.56
CA LEU A 228 -25.29 3.93 -2.85
C LEU A 228 -26.76 3.48 -2.94
N PHE A 229 -27.31 2.95 -1.87
CA PHE A 229 -28.70 2.52 -1.85
C PHE A 229 -29.69 3.70 -2.00
N PHE A 230 -29.50 4.76 -1.21
CA PHE A 230 -30.42 5.90 -1.19
C PHE A 230 -30.19 6.91 -2.32
N ASN A 231 -28.92 7.23 -2.64
CA ASN A 231 -28.61 8.29 -3.58
C ASN A 231 -28.44 7.78 -5.02
N MET A 232 -27.92 6.56 -5.19
CA MET A 232 -27.63 6.01 -6.50
C MET A 232 -28.63 4.93 -6.93
N HIS A 233 -29.60 4.60 -6.08
CA HIS A 233 -30.67 3.62 -6.32
C HIS A 233 -30.18 2.23 -6.75
N TYR A 234 -28.99 1.82 -6.26
CA TYR A 234 -28.55 0.44 -6.42
C TYR A 234 -29.45 -0.49 -5.62
N ASP A 235 -29.60 -1.74 -6.07
CA ASP A 235 -30.19 -2.79 -5.25
C ASP A 235 -29.36 -3.07 -3.99
N LEU A 236 -29.94 -3.66 -2.97
CA LEU A 236 -29.25 -3.89 -1.70
C LEU A 236 -27.99 -4.73 -1.85
N ALA A 237 -28.05 -5.79 -2.68
CA ALA A 237 -26.90 -6.67 -2.92
C ALA A 237 -25.77 -5.95 -3.65
N GLY A 238 -26.10 -5.17 -4.68
CA GLY A 238 -25.13 -4.34 -5.41
C GLY A 238 -24.52 -3.24 -4.54
N SER A 239 -25.34 -2.54 -3.73
CA SER A 239 -24.87 -1.51 -2.79
C SER A 239 -23.83 -2.06 -1.83
N ILE A 240 -24.08 -3.21 -1.22
CA ILE A 240 -23.16 -3.85 -0.27
C ILE A 240 -21.91 -4.34 -1.00
N THR A 241 -22.08 -5.07 -2.12
CA THR A 241 -20.96 -5.67 -2.84
C THR A 241 -19.99 -4.60 -3.38
N HIS A 242 -20.50 -3.59 -4.09
CA HIS A 242 -19.66 -2.54 -4.67
C HIS A 242 -19.02 -1.64 -3.61
N SER A 243 -19.72 -1.37 -2.49
CA SER A 243 -19.16 -0.60 -1.38
C SER A 243 -17.98 -1.33 -0.73
N PHE A 244 -18.19 -2.55 -0.27
CA PHE A 244 -17.14 -3.30 0.42
C PHE A 244 -15.97 -3.64 -0.51
N PHE A 245 -16.23 -3.92 -1.78
CA PHE A 245 -15.17 -4.09 -2.77
C PHE A 245 -14.31 -2.84 -2.92
N ASN A 246 -14.93 -1.67 -3.20
CA ASN A 246 -14.18 -0.43 -3.45
C ASN A 246 -13.53 0.14 -2.17
N VAL A 247 -14.11 -0.06 -0.99
CA VAL A 247 -13.45 0.29 0.27
C VAL A 247 -12.26 -0.63 0.52
N SER A 248 -12.41 -1.94 0.35
CA SER A 248 -11.30 -2.89 0.55
C SER A 248 -10.15 -2.63 -0.41
N THR A 249 -10.42 -2.35 -1.68
CA THR A 249 -9.40 -2.10 -2.69
C THR A 249 -8.61 -0.81 -2.42
N LEU A 250 -9.26 0.26 -1.94
CA LEU A 250 -8.59 1.52 -1.63
C LEU A 250 -7.77 1.46 -0.35
N VAL A 251 -8.29 0.82 0.71
CA VAL A 251 -7.55 0.68 1.98
C VAL A 251 -6.36 -0.27 1.86
N SER A 252 -6.52 -1.37 1.11
CA SER A 252 -5.40 -2.28 0.82
C SER A 252 -4.43 -1.71 -0.20
N SER A 253 -4.73 -0.53 -0.77
CA SER A 253 -4.02 0.12 -1.87
C SER A 253 -3.91 -0.75 -3.14
N THR A 254 -4.87 -1.65 -3.37
CA THR A 254 -4.86 -2.50 -4.55
C THR A 254 -5.27 -1.74 -5.81
N GLY A 255 -6.37 -0.96 -5.77
CA GLY A 255 -6.76 -0.14 -6.92
C GLY A 255 -7.67 -0.82 -7.96
N PHE A 256 -8.10 -2.08 -7.77
CA PHE A 256 -9.14 -2.67 -8.61
C PHE A 256 -10.48 -1.94 -8.46
N CYS A 257 -11.31 -1.97 -9.48
CA CYS A 257 -12.66 -1.41 -9.42
C CYS A 257 -13.72 -2.42 -9.87
N SER A 258 -14.85 -2.43 -9.16
CA SER A 258 -16.02 -3.22 -9.53
C SER A 258 -17.05 -2.44 -10.31
N VAL A 259 -16.96 -1.12 -10.29
CA VAL A 259 -17.77 -0.15 -11.02
C VAL A 259 -16.99 1.15 -11.20
N ASP A 260 -17.38 1.97 -12.17
CA ASP A 260 -16.82 3.30 -12.36
C ASP A 260 -17.37 4.26 -11.28
N TYR A 261 -16.68 4.37 -10.15
CA TYR A 261 -17.07 5.24 -9.04
C TYR A 261 -16.91 6.74 -9.34
N THR A 262 -16.33 7.12 -10.47
CA THR A 262 -16.31 8.54 -10.88
C THR A 262 -17.71 9.07 -11.19
N LYS A 263 -18.66 8.18 -11.48
CA LYS A 263 -20.07 8.47 -11.73
C LYS A 263 -20.92 8.52 -10.46
N TRP A 264 -20.36 8.15 -9.31
CA TRP A 264 -21.10 8.16 -8.05
C TRP A 264 -21.40 9.58 -7.57
N ASP A 265 -22.30 9.72 -6.62
CA ASP A 265 -22.62 10.96 -5.98
C ASP A 265 -21.43 11.56 -5.22
N TYR A 266 -21.55 12.83 -4.87
CA TYR A 266 -20.48 13.57 -4.19
C TYR A 266 -20.12 12.95 -2.83
N THR A 267 -21.14 12.53 -2.05
CA THR A 267 -20.94 11.92 -0.73
C THR A 267 -20.14 10.62 -0.83
N SER A 268 -20.50 9.75 -1.77
CA SER A 268 -19.79 8.49 -2.01
C SER A 268 -18.33 8.73 -2.43
N LYS A 269 -18.08 9.70 -3.30
CA LYS A 269 -16.71 10.10 -3.70
C LYS A 269 -15.91 10.66 -2.53
N LEU A 270 -16.53 11.45 -1.66
CA LEU A 270 -15.88 12.00 -0.47
C LEU A 270 -15.49 10.90 0.52
N LEU A 271 -16.37 9.91 0.74
CA LEU A 271 -16.07 8.74 1.57
C LEU A 271 -14.91 7.91 1.01
N LEU A 272 -14.88 7.70 -0.31
CA LEU A 272 -13.76 7.01 -0.96
C LEU A 272 -12.46 7.82 -0.84
N PHE A 273 -12.51 9.13 -1.04
CA PHE A 273 -11.32 9.97 -0.86
C PHE A 273 -10.79 9.95 0.57
N ALA A 274 -11.68 10.02 1.57
CA ALA A 274 -11.30 9.93 2.97
C ALA A 274 -10.59 8.61 3.29
N ILE A 275 -11.08 7.49 2.74
CA ILE A 275 -10.48 6.18 2.98
C ILE A 275 -9.15 5.98 2.23
N MET A 276 -8.91 6.68 1.11
CA MET A 276 -7.61 6.68 0.42
C MET A 276 -6.46 7.22 1.31
N LEU A 277 -6.76 8.10 2.26
CA LEU A 277 -5.78 8.58 3.24
C LEU A 277 -5.49 7.55 4.35
N PHE A 278 -6.32 6.52 4.47
CA PHE A 278 -6.14 5.41 5.39
C PHE A 278 -5.43 4.28 4.66
N GLY A 279 -4.25 3.93 5.11
CA GLY A 279 -3.50 2.83 4.50
C GLY A 279 -3.77 1.48 5.17
N SER A 280 -2.97 0.50 4.81
CA SER A 280 -3.02 -0.87 5.32
C SER A 280 -2.26 -1.03 6.65
N CYS A 281 -2.30 -2.23 7.27
CA CYS A 281 -1.53 -2.56 8.46
C CYS A 281 -0.02 -2.53 8.20
N ALA A 282 0.77 -2.32 9.25
CA ALA A 282 2.22 -2.45 9.18
C ALA A 282 2.62 -3.89 8.80
N SER A 283 3.71 -4.05 8.05
CA SER A 283 4.18 -5.35 7.53
C SER A 283 3.15 -6.07 6.65
N SER A 284 2.33 -5.33 5.92
CA SER A 284 1.44 -5.81 4.85
C SER A 284 1.97 -5.42 3.47
N ALA A 285 1.37 -5.93 2.40
CA ALA A 285 1.72 -5.56 1.03
C ALA A 285 1.23 -4.16 0.63
N GLY A 286 0.15 -3.66 1.24
CA GLY A 286 -0.44 -2.38 0.87
C GLY A 286 0.43 -1.17 1.20
N GLY A 287 0.17 -0.06 0.53
CA GLY A 287 0.82 1.24 0.70
C GLY A 287 0.12 2.16 1.70
N GLY A 288 0.32 3.46 1.51
CA GLY A 288 -0.34 4.53 2.25
C GLY A 288 0.15 4.74 3.67
N LEU A 289 -0.50 5.68 4.36
CA LEU A 289 -0.20 5.97 5.76
C LEU A 289 -0.75 4.85 6.64
N LYS A 290 0.14 3.98 7.12
CA LYS A 290 -0.20 2.76 7.87
C LYS A 290 -1.14 3.03 9.05
N VAL A 291 -2.12 2.14 9.25
CA VAL A 291 -3.13 2.20 10.33
C VAL A 291 -2.48 2.41 11.70
N MET A 292 -1.34 1.78 11.96
CA MET A 292 -0.61 1.94 13.21
C MET A 292 -0.21 3.40 13.48
N ARG A 293 0.18 4.16 12.45
CA ARG A 293 0.53 5.58 12.60
C ARG A 293 -0.69 6.42 12.95
N TRP A 294 -1.84 6.17 12.30
CA TRP A 294 -3.10 6.81 12.67
C TRP A 294 -3.48 6.53 14.11
N LEU A 295 -3.41 5.28 14.52
CA LEU A 295 -3.71 4.85 15.89
C LEU A 295 -2.81 5.56 16.92
N LEU A 296 -1.51 5.69 16.65
CA LEU A 296 -0.59 6.41 17.52
C LEU A 296 -0.91 7.91 17.54
N VAL A 297 -1.18 8.55 16.41
CA VAL A 297 -1.55 9.97 16.33
C VAL A 297 -2.81 10.24 17.16
N PHE A 298 -3.87 9.43 17.02
CA PHE A 298 -5.08 9.59 17.83
C PHE A 298 -4.81 9.42 19.35
N LYS A 299 -3.94 8.48 19.72
CA LYS A 299 -3.55 8.29 21.12
C LYS A 299 -2.72 9.46 21.65
N ILE A 300 -1.82 10.03 20.84
CA ILE A 300 -1.04 11.23 21.20
C ILE A 300 -1.99 12.40 21.44
N ILE A 301 -2.90 12.68 20.48
CA ILE A 301 -3.88 13.77 20.63
C ILE A 301 -4.70 13.59 21.91
N LYS A 302 -5.24 12.40 22.15
CA LYS A 302 -6.01 12.11 23.37
C LYS A 302 -5.16 12.34 24.63
N THR A 303 -3.91 11.93 24.62
CA THR A 303 -2.99 12.09 25.76
C THR A 303 -2.67 13.55 26.04
N GLU A 304 -2.40 14.35 24.99
CA GLU A 304 -2.13 15.77 25.13
C GLU A 304 -3.38 16.53 25.64
N MET A 305 -4.57 16.21 25.15
CA MET A 305 -5.82 16.75 25.68
C MET A 305 -6.00 16.41 27.18
N THR A 306 -5.65 15.19 27.59
CA THR A 306 -5.71 14.78 29.00
C THR A 306 -4.71 15.56 29.86
N LYS A 307 -3.50 15.82 29.36
CA LYS A 307 -2.48 16.62 30.08
C LYS A 307 -2.88 18.09 30.22
N ILE A 308 -3.58 18.66 29.22
CA ILE A 308 -4.12 20.03 29.34
C ILE A 308 -5.11 20.13 30.50
N LEU A 309 -6.00 19.11 30.65
CA LEU A 309 -6.98 19.08 31.73
C LEU A 309 -6.36 18.68 33.08
N HIS A 310 -5.34 17.83 33.06
CA HIS A 310 -4.67 17.29 34.23
C HIS A 310 -3.14 17.40 34.09
N PRO A 311 -2.51 18.58 34.30
CA PRO A 311 -1.09 18.81 34.03
C PRO A 311 -0.12 17.90 34.77
N LYS A 312 -0.54 17.35 35.93
CA LYS A 312 0.28 16.42 36.76
C LYS A 312 0.08 14.95 36.36
N ALA A 313 -0.78 14.63 35.38
CA ALA A 313 -1.03 13.24 35.02
C ALA A 313 0.17 12.64 34.28
N VAL A 314 0.65 11.50 34.75
CA VAL A 314 1.64 10.69 34.03
C VAL A 314 0.90 9.78 33.07
N CYS A 315 0.92 10.13 31.78
CA CYS A 315 0.23 9.40 30.73
C CYS A 315 1.23 8.61 29.88
N ASN A 316 1.15 7.29 29.92
CA ASN A 316 1.93 6.41 29.06
C ASN A 316 1.05 5.89 27.91
N ILE A 317 1.47 6.13 26.67
CA ILE A 317 0.80 5.60 25.47
C ILE A 317 1.18 4.13 25.33
N LYS A 318 0.16 3.25 25.29
CA LYS A 318 0.33 1.81 25.13
C LYS A 318 -0.32 1.32 23.82
N THR A 319 0.29 0.28 23.24
CA THR A 319 -0.31 -0.48 22.15
C THR A 319 -0.33 -1.94 22.58
N GLY A 320 -1.54 -2.48 22.79
CA GLY A 320 -1.69 -3.74 23.53
C GLY A 320 -1.11 -3.64 24.95
N SER A 321 -0.19 -4.56 25.29
CA SER A 321 0.52 -4.56 26.57
C SER A 321 1.83 -3.75 26.58
N TYR A 322 2.25 -3.22 25.42
CA TYR A 322 3.53 -2.55 25.24
C TYR A 322 3.42 -1.03 25.40
N SER A 323 4.29 -0.43 26.24
CA SER A 323 4.42 1.02 26.35
C SER A 323 5.31 1.56 25.23
N VAL A 324 4.79 2.50 24.44
CA VAL A 324 5.51 3.08 23.30
C VAL A 324 6.47 4.17 23.80
N PRO A 325 7.78 4.06 23.52
CA PRO A 325 8.75 5.09 23.88
C PRO A 325 8.46 6.43 23.19
N LYS A 326 8.84 7.52 23.85
CA LYS A 326 8.61 8.88 23.36
C LYS A 326 9.27 9.13 22.00
N GLU A 327 10.48 8.60 21.79
CA GLU A 327 11.22 8.73 20.53
C GLU A 327 10.44 8.18 19.33
N ILE A 328 9.69 7.08 19.55
CA ILE A 328 8.86 6.48 18.51
C ILE A 328 7.62 7.35 18.21
N LEU A 329 7.04 7.94 19.26
CA LEU A 329 5.91 8.86 19.09
C LEU A 329 6.32 10.11 18.31
N ASP A 330 7.45 10.72 18.65
CA ASP A 330 8.00 11.89 17.99
C ASP A 330 8.35 11.58 16.51
N GLN A 331 8.98 10.43 16.24
CA GLN A 331 9.25 9.96 14.87
C GLN A 331 7.98 9.71 14.06
N THR A 332 6.92 9.20 14.70
CA THR A 332 5.63 8.98 14.04
C THR A 332 4.98 10.31 13.65
N LEU A 333 4.98 11.29 14.55
CA LEU A 333 4.45 12.62 14.25
C LEU A 333 5.23 13.31 13.11
N MET A 334 6.57 13.23 13.17
CA MET A 334 7.43 13.75 12.11
C MET A 334 7.13 13.09 10.75
N PHE A 335 7.00 11.77 10.72
CA PHE A 335 6.66 11.03 9.51
C PHE A 335 5.32 11.49 8.93
N VAL A 336 4.29 11.61 9.76
CA VAL A 336 2.96 12.04 9.32
C VAL A 336 2.99 13.48 8.79
N ALA A 337 3.72 14.37 9.47
CA ALA A 337 3.90 15.74 9.01
C ALA A 337 4.58 15.78 7.62
N PHE A 338 5.69 15.07 7.44
CA PHE A 338 6.37 14.98 6.13
C PHE A 338 5.50 14.35 5.05
N TYR A 339 4.72 13.32 5.38
CA TYR A 339 3.78 12.70 4.45
C TYR A 339 2.80 13.72 3.89
N PHE A 340 2.18 14.53 4.74
CA PHE A 340 1.23 15.56 4.30
C PHE A 340 1.91 16.73 3.59
N VAL A 341 3.13 17.10 3.95
CA VAL A 341 3.90 18.14 3.23
C VAL A 341 4.21 17.68 1.81
N ILE A 342 4.73 16.45 1.62
CA ILE A 342 5.01 15.91 0.29
C ILE A 342 3.72 15.84 -0.53
N LEU A 343 2.67 15.27 0.05
CA LEU A 343 1.36 15.18 -0.61
C LEU A 343 0.86 16.57 -1.05
N GLY A 344 0.94 17.57 -0.18
CA GLY A 344 0.50 18.94 -0.48
C GLY A 344 1.33 19.60 -1.58
N VAL A 345 2.66 19.44 -1.54
CA VAL A 345 3.56 19.97 -2.56
C VAL A 345 3.32 19.30 -3.92
N SER A 346 3.24 17.95 -3.95
CA SER A 346 2.97 17.22 -5.19
C SER A 346 1.59 17.55 -5.75
N ALA A 347 0.55 17.60 -4.91
CA ALA A 347 -0.80 18.00 -5.33
C ALA A 347 -0.83 19.38 -5.96
N PHE A 348 -0.14 20.35 -5.34
CA PHE A 348 -0.05 21.70 -5.87
C PHE A 348 0.67 21.76 -7.23
N LEU A 349 1.84 21.12 -7.34
CA LEU A 349 2.63 21.09 -8.58
C LEU A 349 1.84 20.43 -9.72
N ILE A 350 1.23 19.28 -9.46
CA ILE A 350 0.42 18.57 -10.46
C ILE A 350 -0.80 19.40 -10.85
N ALA A 351 -1.50 20.03 -9.89
CA ALA A 351 -2.65 20.85 -10.18
C ALA A 351 -2.31 22.05 -11.08
N VAL A 352 -1.13 22.64 -10.89
CA VAL A 352 -0.64 23.77 -11.73
C VAL A 352 -0.27 23.26 -13.13
N LEU A 353 0.43 22.12 -13.25
CA LEU A 353 0.85 21.57 -14.54
C LEU A 353 -0.33 21.09 -15.38
N GLU A 354 -1.32 20.46 -14.77
CA GLU A 354 -2.49 19.88 -15.46
C GLU A 354 -3.69 20.85 -15.48
N GLN A 355 -3.59 22.01 -14.88
CA GLN A 355 -4.71 22.99 -14.74
C GLN A 355 -5.99 22.35 -14.19
N ASN A 356 -5.83 21.37 -13.31
CA ASN A 356 -6.92 20.58 -12.74
C ASN A 356 -6.64 20.16 -11.31
N THR A 357 -7.39 20.73 -10.38
CA THR A 357 -7.23 20.47 -8.94
C THR A 357 -7.62 19.05 -8.54
N THR A 358 -8.59 18.43 -9.22
CA THR A 358 -9.00 17.05 -8.94
C THR A 358 -7.88 16.08 -9.31
N ILE A 359 -7.26 16.25 -10.49
CA ILE A 359 -6.11 15.44 -10.91
C ILE A 359 -4.94 15.66 -9.95
N GLY A 360 -4.65 16.93 -9.59
CA GLY A 360 -3.57 17.26 -8.68
C GLY A 360 -3.72 16.59 -7.32
N LEU A 361 -4.86 16.78 -6.67
CA LEU A 361 -5.08 16.28 -5.33
C LEU A 361 -5.18 14.73 -5.31
N THR A 362 -6.00 14.15 -6.19
CA THR A 362 -6.24 12.70 -6.16
C THR A 362 -5.09 11.91 -6.77
N GLY A 363 -4.38 12.48 -7.74
CA GLY A 363 -3.17 11.89 -8.32
C GLY A 363 -2.04 11.81 -7.29
N ALA A 364 -1.79 12.91 -6.52
CA ALA A 364 -0.80 12.91 -5.45
C ALA A 364 -1.15 11.90 -4.36
N VAL A 365 -2.42 11.89 -3.88
CA VAL A 365 -2.87 10.92 -2.86
C VAL A 365 -2.70 9.49 -3.36
N SER A 366 -3.08 9.21 -4.61
CA SER A 366 -2.94 7.90 -5.22
C SER A 366 -1.49 7.46 -5.37
N ALA A 367 -0.60 8.35 -5.82
CA ALA A 367 0.81 8.03 -6.04
C ALA A 367 1.58 7.86 -4.72
N VAL A 368 1.47 8.82 -3.78
CA VAL A 368 2.11 8.72 -2.45
C VAL A 368 1.54 7.57 -1.62
N GLY A 369 0.23 7.31 -1.78
CA GLY A 369 -0.46 6.18 -1.13
C GLY A 369 -0.23 4.83 -1.81
N ASN A 370 0.37 4.78 -3.02
CA ASN A 370 0.49 3.60 -3.87
C ASN A 370 -0.87 2.91 -4.09
N ILE A 371 -1.93 3.66 -4.44
CA ILE A 371 -3.30 3.17 -4.52
C ILE A 371 -3.69 2.82 -5.95
N GLY A 372 -3.17 3.57 -6.94
CA GLY A 372 -3.41 3.39 -8.37
C GLY A 372 -4.36 4.42 -8.96
N PRO A 373 -5.66 4.23 -8.90
CA PRO A 373 -6.60 5.18 -9.48
C PRO A 373 -6.79 6.44 -8.62
N GLY A 374 -7.08 7.56 -9.30
CA GLY A 374 -7.56 8.80 -8.68
C GLY A 374 -9.04 9.03 -8.98
N PHE A 375 -9.39 10.30 -9.25
CA PHE A 375 -10.72 10.70 -9.70
C PHE A 375 -10.63 11.48 -11.01
N GLY A 376 -11.75 11.59 -11.72
CA GLY A 376 -11.80 12.25 -13.01
C GLY A 376 -11.09 11.46 -14.12
N ALA A 377 -10.23 12.13 -14.90
CA ALA A 377 -9.52 11.52 -16.02
C ALA A 377 -8.55 10.40 -15.63
N ILE A 378 -8.04 10.43 -14.39
CA ILE A 378 -7.16 9.39 -13.79
C ILE A 378 -7.95 8.43 -12.89
N GLY A 379 -9.25 8.34 -13.07
CA GLY A 379 -10.14 7.43 -12.33
C GLY A 379 -9.89 5.96 -12.66
N PRO A 380 -10.76 5.06 -12.14
CA PRO A 380 -10.56 3.61 -12.21
C PRO A 380 -10.51 3.03 -13.62
N LEU A 381 -11.16 3.68 -14.58
CA LEU A 381 -11.12 3.34 -16.02
C LEU A 381 -10.29 4.34 -16.83
N GLY A 382 -9.65 5.29 -16.15
CA GLY A 382 -8.84 6.32 -16.78
C GLY A 382 -7.41 5.87 -17.06
N SER A 383 -6.65 6.76 -17.70
CA SER A 383 -5.24 6.53 -17.98
C SER A 383 -4.43 7.78 -17.66
N PHE A 384 -3.20 7.58 -17.20
CA PHE A 384 -2.22 8.64 -16.97
C PHE A 384 -1.47 9.04 -18.26
N ALA A 385 -1.77 8.39 -19.40
CA ALA A 385 -1.12 8.70 -20.67
C ALA A 385 -1.25 10.16 -21.12
N PRO A 386 -2.43 10.83 -20.99
CA PRO A 386 -2.59 12.21 -21.45
C PRO A 386 -1.84 13.25 -20.60
N LEU A 387 -1.35 12.87 -19.40
CA LEU A 387 -0.70 13.81 -18.50
C LEU A 387 0.66 14.27 -19.05
N ASN A 388 1.04 15.48 -18.63
CA ASN A 388 2.33 16.06 -18.97
C ASN A 388 3.50 15.17 -18.50
N ALA A 389 4.59 15.14 -19.25
CA ALA A 389 5.79 14.37 -18.90
C ALA A 389 6.35 14.76 -17.52
N LEU A 390 6.32 16.06 -17.16
CA LEU A 390 6.75 16.51 -15.82
C LEU A 390 5.84 15.99 -14.72
N THR A 391 4.53 15.97 -14.94
CA THR A 391 3.57 15.38 -14.01
C THR A 391 3.85 13.89 -13.80
N LYS A 392 4.13 13.14 -14.87
CA LYS A 392 4.49 11.72 -14.77
C LYS A 392 5.78 11.52 -13.96
N LEU A 393 6.78 12.38 -14.12
CA LEU A 393 8.03 12.31 -13.32
C LEU A 393 7.78 12.61 -11.84
N ILE A 394 6.92 13.58 -11.51
CA ILE A 394 6.51 13.84 -10.11
C ILE A 394 5.81 12.62 -9.54
N LEU A 395 4.86 12.03 -10.26
CA LEU A 395 4.14 10.85 -9.82
C LEU A 395 5.05 9.62 -9.66
N ILE A 396 6.05 9.43 -10.54
CA ILE A 396 7.10 8.40 -10.41
C ILE A 396 7.84 8.55 -9.08
N PHE A 397 8.23 9.78 -8.76
CA PHE A 397 8.92 10.09 -7.51
C PHE A 397 8.02 9.84 -6.30
N ASP A 398 6.77 10.26 -6.36
CA ASP A 398 5.77 10.05 -5.31
C ASP A 398 5.51 8.56 -5.05
N MET A 399 5.33 7.76 -6.11
CA MET A 399 5.16 6.30 -6.00
C MET A 399 6.36 5.63 -5.32
N LEU A 400 7.58 6.06 -5.66
CA LEU A 400 8.80 5.51 -5.08
C LEU A 400 8.96 5.91 -3.61
N ILE A 401 8.72 7.18 -3.27
CA ILE A 401 8.76 7.68 -1.90
C ILE A 401 7.70 7.01 -1.03
N GLY A 402 6.49 6.89 -1.53
CA GLY A 402 5.40 6.22 -0.82
C GLY A 402 5.76 4.78 -0.47
N ARG A 403 6.32 4.04 -1.43
CA ARG A 403 6.68 2.63 -1.25
C ARG A 403 7.84 2.41 -0.29
N LEU A 404 8.86 3.26 -0.33
CA LEU A 404 10.05 3.18 0.54
C LEU A 404 9.86 3.85 1.91
N GLU A 405 8.63 4.28 2.24
CA GLU A 405 8.30 4.93 3.51
C GLU A 405 9.12 6.21 3.79
N LEU A 406 9.24 7.09 2.80
CA LEU A 406 9.79 8.46 2.85
C LEU A 406 11.27 8.53 3.30
N ILE A 407 11.60 8.03 4.50
CA ILE A 407 12.88 8.26 5.16
C ILE A 407 14.09 7.78 4.34
N PRO A 408 14.09 6.56 3.74
CA PRO A 408 15.24 6.08 2.97
C PRO A 408 15.62 6.99 1.80
N ILE A 409 14.64 7.62 1.16
CA ILE A 409 14.88 8.53 0.04
C ILE A 409 15.25 9.94 0.53
N LEU A 410 14.52 10.47 1.51
CA LEU A 410 14.76 11.83 2.01
C LEU A 410 16.16 12.00 2.61
N VAL A 411 16.68 10.98 3.27
CA VAL A 411 18.04 11.00 3.84
C VAL A 411 19.11 11.12 2.75
N LEU A 412 18.88 10.63 1.53
CA LEU A 412 19.83 10.78 0.41
C LEU A 412 20.04 12.25 0.00
N PHE A 413 19.09 13.14 0.28
CA PHE A 413 19.19 14.56 -0.02
C PHE A 413 19.96 15.37 1.05
N GLN A 414 20.30 14.77 2.20
CA GLN A 414 21.09 15.43 3.24
C GLN A 414 22.58 15.42 2.89
N LYS A 415 23.22 16.59 2.94
CA LYS A 415 24.67 16.72 2.66
C LYS A 415 25.52 15.87 3.59
N ASP A 416 25.16 15.81 4.87
CA ASP A 416 25.89 15.04 5.90
C ASP A 416 25.88 13.53 5.63
N PHE A 417 24.90 13.05 4.85
CA PHE A 417 24.81 11.64 4.45
C PHE A 417 25.98 11.22 3.56
N TRP A 418 26.42 12.10 2.67
CA TRP A 418 27.51 11.85 1.71
C TRP A 418 28.90 12.16 2.27
N VAL A 419 28.98 12.85 3.41
CA VAL A 419 30.23 13.10 4.10
C VAL A 419 30.65 11.81 4.80
N LEU A 420 31.55 11.06 4.17
CA LEU A 420 32.23 9.92 4.76
C LEU A 420 32.97 10.40 6.01
N LYS A 421 32.37 10.25 7.20
CA LYS A 421 33.15 10.32 8.44
C LYS A 421 34.14 9.18 8.41
N ARG A 422 35.42 9.50 8.11
CA ARG A 422 36.55 8.61 8.27
C ARG A 422 36.69 8.14 9.72
#